data_0d7be787b450ef2ce7ccf9e59b4017bc
#
_entry.id   0d7be787b450ef2ce7ccf9e59b4017bc
#
_cell.length_a   1.000
_cell.length_b   1.000
_cell.length_c   1.000
_cell.angle_alpha   90.00
_cell.angle_beta   90.00
_cell.angle_gamma   90.00
#
_symmetry.space_group_name_H-M   'P 1'
#
loop_
_entity.id
_entity.type
_entity.pdbx_description
1 polymer ?
#
loop_
_entity_poly.entity_id
_entity_poly.type
_entity_poly.pdbx_seq_one_letter_code
_entity_poly.pdbx_strand_id
1 'polypeptide(L)'
;SGSGGRDSDRDGKYGLQLQVDHWQEIVPPTLEGVRNYLASGLLKGIGEKTADAIIEKFGVNALEILEHQPDRLLEIRGITKERLAEIKDAYAETSRMRVLMTLLAPFKVTPTTAQKIYQHFGPACADIVRQSPFNLCQVPGFGFKRIDAIVQKSGGDLRDPKRVHGALFYALEDARTKDGHLYLEAESLLKAAMQLLNERIPLPQMRVPMSQVEQELSAM
;
A
#
# COMPACT_ATOMS: atom_id res chain seq x y z
N SER A 1 -20.96 -43.12 14.96
CA SER A 1 -20.44 -42.75 16.29
C SER A 1 -19.17 -41.95 16.17
N GLY A 2 -19.12 -40.80 16.83
CA GLY A 2 -17.94 -39.98 17.09
C GLY A 2 -17.98 -38.68 16.28
N SER A 3 -18.59 -37.69 16.76
CA SER A 3 -18.22 -36.59 17.67
C SER A 3 -17.04 -35.80 17.10
N GLY A 4 -17.26 -34.57 16.63
CA GLY A 4 -17.29 -33.41 17.50
C GLY A 4 -15.94 -32.77 17.53
N GLY A 5 -15.85 -31.58 17.06
CA GLY A 5 -14.67 -30.74 17.15
C GLY A 5 -14.98 -29.40 16.54
N ARG A 6 -15.77 -28.61 17.25
CA ARG A 6 -15.83 -27.16 17.06
C ARG A 6 -14.55 -26.59 17.62
N ASP A 7 -13.70 -26.05 16.80
CA ASP A 7 -12.71 -25.07 17.26
C ASP A 7 -13.14 -23.70 16.75
N SER A 8 -13.73 -23.00 17.69
CA SER A 8 -13.98 -21.57 17.62
C SER A 8 -12.71 -20.87 18.05
N ASP A 9 -11.85 -20.50 17.12
CA ASP A 9 -10.80 -19.56 17.40
C ASP A 9 -11.33 -18.14 17.12
N ARG A 10 -11.76 -17.55 18.23
CA ARG A 10 -11.96 -16.11 18.39
C ARG A 10 -10.58 -15.49 18.56
N ASP A 11 -10.05 -14.90 17.54
CA ASP A 11 -9.04 -13.88 17.68
C ASP A 11 -9.44 -12.62 16.90
N GLY A 12 -10.38 -11.88 17.48
CA GLY A 12 -10.81 -10.58 17.05
C GLY A 12 -9.86 -9.48 17.53
N LYS A 13 -8.59 -9.47 17.09
CA LYS A 13 -7.62 -8.45 17.53
C LYS A 13 -6.81 -7.79 16.42
N TYR A 14 -7.04 -8.14 15.17
CA TYR A 14 -6.34 -7.49 14.05
C TYR A 14 -7.37 -6.92 13.09
N GLY A 15 -7.37 -5.57 12.98
CA GLY A 15 -8.17 -4.85 11.98
C GLY A 15 -7.88 -5.36 10.58
N LEU A 16 -8.77 -5.07 9.63
CA LEU A 16 -8.76 -5.49 8.23
C LEU A 16 -7.34 -5.70 7.70
N GLN A 17 -6.88 -6.94 7.74
CA GLN A 17 -5.76 -7.39 6.94
C GLN A 17 -6.32 -7.63 5.54
N LEU A 18 -5.87 -6.84 4.58
CA LEU A 18 -5.96 -7.22 3.18
C LEU A 18 -5.11 -8.48 3.02
N GLN A 19 -5.76 -9.63 3.16
CA GLN A 19 -5.14 -10.91 2.87
C GLN A 19 -4.97 -10.98 1.36
N VAL A 20 -3.76 -10.72 0.91
CA VAL A 20 -3.36 -10.94 -0.49
C VAL A 20 -3.04 -12.42 -0.59
N ASP A 21 -4.06 -13.23 -0.88
CA ASP A 21 -3.93 -14.68 -0.95
C ASP A 21 -3.10 -15.18 -2.14
N HIS A 22 -2.82 -14.34 -3.11
CA HIS A 22 -1.97 -14.68 -4.25
C HIS A 22 -1.36 -13.42 -4.85
N TRP A 23 -0.08 -13.20 -4.67
CA TRP A 23 0.67 -12.40 -5.62
C TRP A 23 1.55 -13.32 -6.45
N GLN A 24 1.16 -13.53 -7.67
CA GLN A 24 2.06 -14.06 -8.67
C GLN A 24 2.99 -12.95 -9.12
N GLU A 25 4.26 -13.16 -8.91
CA GLU A 25 5.29 -12.39 -9.55
C GLU A 25 5.08 -12.48 -11.07
N ILE A 26 4.62 -11.40 -11.69
CA ILE A 26 4.54 -11.31 -13.15
C ILE A 26 5.95 -10.97 -13.65
N VAL A 27 6.89 -11.85 -13.39
CA VAL A 27 8.13 -11.92 -14.12
C VAL A 27 7.91 -12.99 -15.17
N PRO A 28 8.03 -12.65 -16.47
CA PRO A 28 7.92 -13.67 -17.49
C PRO A 28 8.96 -14.78 -17.21
N PRO A 29 8.56 -16.05 -17.10
CA PRO A 29 9.47 -17.14 -16.77
C PRO A 29 10.44 -17.50 -17.93
N THR A 30 10.57 -16.61 -18.91
CA THR A 30 11.43 -16.77 -20.08
C THR A 30 12.73 -15.99 -19.90
N LEU A 31 13.81 -16.52 -20.44
CA LEU A 31 15.13 -15.90 -20.44
C LEU A 31 15.09 -14.47 -21.01
N GLU A 32 14.37 -14.29 -22.12
CA GLU A 32 14.17 -13.01 -22.78
C GLU A 32 13.40 -12.01 -21.88
N GLY A 33 12.36 -12.47 -21.19
CA GLY A 33 11.59 -11.64 -20.27
C GLY A 33 12.42 -11.15 -19.09
N VAL A 34 13.24 -12.02 -18.49
CA VAL A 34 14.17 -11.65 -17.40
C VAL A 34 15.21 -10.65 -17.92
N ARG A 35 15.80 -10.91 -19.10
CA ARG A 35 16.76 -9.99 -19.74
C ARG A 35 16.16 -8.61 -19.97
N ASN A 36 14.96 -8.56 -20.56
CA ASN A 36 14.28 -7.28 -20.87
C ASN A 36 13.94 -6.51 -19.60
N TYR A 37 13.55 -7.19 -18.53
CA TYR A 37 13.33 -6.57 -17.23
C TYR A 37 14.62 -5.96 -16.67
N LEU A 38 15.73 -6.70 -16.70
CA LEU A 38 17.02 -6.23 -16.20
C LEU A 38 17.53 -5.02 -17.03
N ALA A 39 17.30 -5.04 -18.34
CA ALA A 39 17.74 -3.98 -19.27
C ALA A 39 16.75 -2.80 -19.38
N SER A 40 15.61 -2.86 -18.71
CA SER A 40 14.51 -1.87 -18.85
C SER A 40 14.84 -0.45 -18.39
N GLY A 41 15.98 -0.25 -17.72
CA GLY A 41 16.35 1.02 -17.08
C GLY A 41 15.69 1.26 -15.71
N LEU A 42 14.81 0.36 -15.25
CA LEU A 42 14.21 0.41 -13.91
C LEU A 42 15.26 0.12 -12.81
N LEU A 43 16.26 -0.69 -13.13
CA LEU A 43 17.34 -1.04 -12.22
C LEU A 43 18.57 -0.19 -12.51
N LYS A 44 18.72 0.88 -11.75
CA LYS A 44 19.92 1.73 -11.82
C LYS A 44 21.18 0.88 -11.60
N GLY A 45 22.19 1.06 -12.43
CA GLY A 45 23.42 0.25 -12.37
C GLY A 45 23.40 -0.99 -13.28
N ILE A 46 22.26 -1.36 -13.88
CA ILE A 46 22.17 -2.42 -14.89
C ILE A 46 21.80 -1.80 -16.24
N GLY A 47 22.78 -1.79 -17.15
CA GLY A 47 22.54 -1.47 -18.57
C GLY A 47 22.45 -2.77 -19.39
N GLU A 48 22.21 -2.65 -20.71
CA GLU A 48 22.05 -3.80 -21.60
C GLU A 48 23.21 -4.81 -21.52
N LYS A 49 24.45 -4.33 -21.61
CA LYS A 49 25.65 -5.21 -21.50
C LYS A 49 25.75 -5.92 -20.16
N THR A 50 25.34 -5.26 -19.09
CA THR A 50 25.36 -5.85 -17.76
C THR A 50 24.22 -6.86 -17.61
N ALA A 51 23.05 -6.57 -18.16
CA ALA A 51 21.92 -7.51 -18.21
C ALA A 51 22.31 -8.76 -18.99
N ASP A 52 22.95 -8.63 -20.15
CA ASP A 52 23.44 -9.75 -20.94
C ASP A 52 24.42 -10.62 -20.15
N ALA A 53 25.39 -10.03 -19.47
CA ALA A 53 26.35 -10.74 -18.64
C ALA A 53 25.71 -11.45 -17.44
N ILE A 54 24.70 -10.84 -16.83
CA ILE A 54 23.91 -11.46 -15.74
C ILE A 54 23.14 -12.67 -16.26
N ILE A 55 22.50 -12.54 -17.42
CA ILE A 55 21.74 -13.63 -18.05
C ILE A 55 22.65 -14.76 -18.51
N GLU A 56 23.80 -14.43 -19.11
CA GLU A 56 24.77 -15.44 -19.52
C GLU A 56 25.22 -16.30 -18.34
N LYS A 57 25.41 -15.68 -17.17
CA LYS A 57 25.91 -16.39 -15.99
C LYS A 57 24.82 -17.10 -15.19
N PHE A 58 23.67 -16.48 -14.98
CA PHE A 58 22.64 -16.93 -14.05
C PHE A 58 21.35 -17.37 -14.75
N GLY A 59 21.19 -17.10 -16.04
CA GLY A 59 20.00 -17.49 -16.80
C GLY A 59 18.71 -16.96 -16.20
N VAL A 60 17.67 -17.79 -16.17
CA VAL A 60 16.35 -17.47 -15.61
C VAL A 60 16.37 -17.23 -14.11
N ASN A 61 17.39 -17.70 -13.40
CA ASN A 61 17.54 -17.53 -11.95
C ASN A 61 18.14 -16.15 -11.57
N ALA A 62 18.41 -15.28 -12.54
CA ALA A 62 19.04 -13.98 -12.31
C ALA A 62 18.30 -13.12 -11.28
N LEU A 63 16.95 -13.14 -11.28
CA LEU A 63 16.15 -12.37 -10.32
C LEU A 63 16.19 -12.97 -8.92
N GLU A 64 16.20 -14.29 -8.80
CA GLU A 64 16.36 -15.00 -7.53
C GLU A 64 17.74 -14.70 -6.92
N ILE A 65 18.79 -14.67 -7.75
CA ILE A 65 20.13 -14.27 -7.33
C ILE A 65 20.16 -12.82 -6.84
N LEU A 66 19.52 -11.89 -7.57
CA LEU A 66 19.40 -10.49 -7.16
C LEU A 66 18.70 -10.34 -5.81
N GLU A 67 17.68 -11.14 -5.56
CA GLU A 67 16.86 -11.05 -4.35
C GLU A 67 17.54 -11.70 -3.14
N HIS A 68 18.09 -12.89 -3.31
CA HIS A 68 18.55 -13.72 -2.20
C HIS A 68 20.08 -13.81 -2.07
N GLN A 69 20.82 -13.64 -3.16
CA GLN A 69 22.27 -13.80 -3.22
C GLN A 69 22.93 -12.70 -4.07
N PRO A 70 22.63 -11.41 -3.84
CA PRO A 70 23.09 -10.33 -4.72
C PRO A 70 24.63 -10.22 -4.80
N ASP A 71 25.36 -10.65 -3.78
CA ASP A 71 26.82 -10.60 -3.76
C ASP A 71 27.46 -11.48 -4.84
N ARG A 72 26.73 -12.47 -5.37
CA ARG A 72 27.17 -13.27 -6.50
C ARG A 72 27.33 -12.48 -7.80
N LEU A 73 26.71 -11.31 -7.89
CA LEU A 73 26.93 -10.41 -9.03
C LEU A 73 28.38 -9.93 -9.14
N LEU A 74 29.16 -9.96 -8.03
CA LEU A 74 30.59 -9.66 -8.06
C LEU A 74 31.39 -10.67 -8.87
N GLU A 75 30.84 -11.85 -9.15
CA GLU A 75 31.46 -12.83 -10.05
C GLU A 75 31.44 -12.38 -11.52
N ILE A 76 30.67 -11.33 -11.85
CA ILE A 76 30.56 -10.80 -13.19
C ILE A 76 31.61 -9.69 -13.39
N ARG A 77 32.41 -9.83 -14.45
CA ARG A 77 33.43 -8.84 -14.78
C ARG A 77 32.79 -7.46 -15.03
N GLY A 78 33.27 -6.44 -14.29
CA GLY A 78 32.78 -5.05 -14.42
C GLY A 78 31.72 -4.65 -13.41
N ILE A 79 31.30 -5.56 -12.52
CA ILE A 79 30.49 -5.22 -11.35
C ILE A 79 31.41 -5.05 -10.15
N THR A 80 31.58 -3.81 -9.70
CA THR A 80 32.33 -3.45 -8.49
C THR A 80 31.41 -3.49 -7.27
N LYS A 81 31.99 -3.42 -6.07
CA LYS A 81 31.21 -3.35 -4.82
C LYS A 81 30.29 -2.14 -4.75
N GLU A 82 30.76 -1.00 -5.27
CA GLU A 82 30.00 0.25 -5.34
C GLU A 82 28.80 0.08 -6.29
N ARG A 83 29.03 -0.49 -7.45
CA ARG A 83 27.97 -0.77 -8.43
C ARG A 83 26.99 -1.81 -7.93
N LEU A 84 27.45 -2.83 -7.21
CA LEU A 84 26.58 -3.79 -6.55
C LEU A 84 25.67 -3.11 -5.53
N ALA A 85 26.18 -2.18 -4.72
CA ALA A 85 25.37 -1.43 -3.76
C ALA A 85 24.26 -0.62 -4.48
N GLU A 86 24.58 0.08 -5.58
CA GLU A 86 23.59 0.78 -6.39
C GLU A 86 22.52 -0.16 -6.96
N ILE A 87 22.91 -1.34 -7.44
CA ILE A 87 21.98 -2.35 -7.97
C ILE A 87 21.08 -2.88 -6.86
N LYS A 88 21.62 -3.18 -5.68
CA LYS A 88 20.86 -3.65 -4.51
C LYS A 88 19.81 -2.62 -4.09
N ASP A 89 20.19 -1.36 -4.00
CA ASP A 89 19.29 -0.26 -3.62
C ASP A 89 18.17 -0.07 -4.66
N ALA A 90 18.52 -0.05 -5.94
CA ALA A 90 17.55 0.08 -7.03
C ALA A 90 16.58 -1.11 -7.09
N TYR A 91 17.06 -2.33 -6.88
CA TYR A 91 16.23 -3.52 -6.84
C TYR A 91 15.26 -3.50 -5.65
N ALA A 92 15.76 -3.13 -4.47
CA ALA A 92 14.95 -3.00 -3.26
C ALA A 92 13.85 -1.94 -3.43
N GLU A 93 14.15 -0.79 -4.04
CA GLU A 93 13.18 0.27 -4.31
C GLU A 93 12.11 -0.19 -5.31
N THR A 94 12.54 -0.83 -6.41
CA THR A 94 11.63 -1.37 -7.42
C THR A 94 10.71 -2.46 -6.84
N SER A 95 11.25 -3.32 -5.98
CA SER A 95 10.47 -4.36 -5.30
C SER A 95 9.43 -3.76 -4.35
N ARG A 96 9.80 -2.74 -3.55
CA ARG A 96 8.86 -2.01 -2.69
C ARG A 96 7.74 -1.35 -3.48
N MET A 97 8.07 -0.72 -4.61
CA MET A 97 7.07 -0.10 -5.48
C MET A 97 6.11 -1.14 -6.07
N ARG A 98 6.59 -2.31 -6.45
CA ARG A 98 5.78 -3.43 -6.95
C ARG A 98 4.79 -3.91 -5.88
N VAL A 99 5.26 -4.12 -4.66
CA VAL A 99 4.41 -4.50 -3.52
C VAL A 99 3.35 -3.43 -3.27
N LEU A 100 3.74 -2.16 -3.26
CA LEU A 100 2.80 -1.05 -3.09
C LEU A 100 1.76 -1.01 -4.20
N MET A 101 2.14 -1.15 -5.46
CA MET A 101 1.22 -1.18 -6.61
C MET A 101 0.22 -2.34 -6.50
N THR A 102 0.65 -3.51 -6.05
CA THR A 102 -0.21 -4.66 -5.81
C THR A 102 -1.25 -4.35 -4.73
N LEU A 103 -0.84 -3.76 -3.61
CA LEU A 103 -1.74 -3.35 -2.53
C LEU A 103 -2.72 -2.27 -2.98
N LEU A 104 -2.30 -1.38 -3.87
CA LEU A 104 -3.11 -0.28 -4.38
C LEU A 104 -4.00 -0.65 -5.56
N ALA A 105 -3.86 -1.86 -6.13
CA ALA A 105 -4.64 -2.32 -7.29
C ALA A 105 -6.16 -2.19 -7.10
N PRO A 106 -6.77 -2.56 -5.97
CA PRO A 106 -8.20 -2.39 -5.73
C PRO A 106 -8.66 -0.92 -5.83
N PHE A 107 -7.76 0.01 -5.51
CA PHE A 107 -8.04 1.45 -5.52
C PHE A 107 -7.84 2.09 -6.90
N LYS A 108 -7.47 1.29 -7.92
CA LYS A 108 -7.23 1.77 -9.31
C LYS A 108 -6.30 2.99 -9.34
N VAL A 109 -5.19 2.90 -8.62
CA VAL A 109 -4.20 3.96 -8.49
C VAL A 109 -3.28 3.93 -9.70
N THR A 110 -2.97 5.10 -10.25
CA THR A 110 -1.97 5.22 -11.32
C THR A 110 -0.56 5.12 -10.75
N PRO A 111 0.46 4.74 -11.56
CA PRO A 111 1.85 4.71 -11.13
C PRO A 111 2.32 6.05 -10.54
N THR A 112 1.90 7.17 -11.14
CA THR A 112 2.23 8.52 -10.64
C THR A 112 1.66 8.76 -9.23
N THR A 113 0.44 8.29 -8.98
CA THR A 113 -0.19 8.41 -7.66
C THR A 113 0.48 7.48 -6.65
N ALA A 114 0.85 6.27 -7.05
CA ALA A 114 1.62 5.34 -6.20
C ALA A 114 2.97 5.93 -5.80
N GLN A 115 3.63 6.63 -6.73
CA GLN A 115 4.88 7.33 -6.44
C GLN A 115 4.69 8.47 -5.41
N LYS A 116 3.58 9.23 -5.49
CA LYS A 116 3.24 10.24 -4.47
C LYS A 116 3.03 9.61 -3.10
N ILE A 117 2.34 8.47 -3.04
CA ILE A 117 2.15 7.71 -1.80
C ILE A 117 3.50 7.28 -1.22
N TYR A 118 4.37 6.74 -2.07
CA TYR A 118 5.71 6.35 -1.66
C TYR A 118 6.54 7.54 -1.16
N GLN A 119 6.46 8.69 -1.83
CA GLN A 119 7.14 9.91 -1.40
C GLN A 119 6.62 10.43 -0.06
N HIS A 120 5.32 10.26 0.21
CA HIS A 120 4.70 10.71 1.46
C HIS A 120 5.06 9.84 2.67
N PHE A 121 4.99 8.51 2.51
CA PHE A 121 5.19 7.54 3.60
C PHE A 121 6.58 6.90 3.62
N GLY A 122 7.36 7.05 2.57
CA GLY A 122 8.69 6.45 2.44
C GLY A 122 8.66 4.92 2.30
N PRO A 123 9.77 4.24 2.66
CA PRO A 123 9.92 2.78 2.50
C PRO A 123 8.89 1.94 3.25
N ALA A 124 8.29 2.47 4.32
CA ALA A 124 7.26 1.79 5.12
C ALA A 124 5.85 1.88 4.53
N CYS A 125 5.67 2.52 3.38
CA CYS A 125 4.35 2.81 2.79
C CYS A 125 3.46 1.57 2.63
N ALA A 126 4.03 0.43 2.24
CA ALA A 126 3.29 -0.82 2.09
C ALA A 126 2.70 -1.31 3.42
N ASP A 127 3.46 -1.24 4.49
CA ASP A 127 3.01 -1.67 5.82
C ASP A 127 1.98 -0.70 6.40
N ILE A 128 2.15 0.61 6.17
CA ILE A 128 1.19 1.63 6.56
C ILE A 128 -0.16 1.41 5.87
N VAL A 129 -0.16 1.11 4.56
CA VAL A 129 -1.39 0.81 3.80
C VAL A 129 -2.02 -0.51 4.24
N ARG A 130 -1.21 -1.55 4.54
CA ARG A 130 -1.70 -2.82 5.09
C ARG A 130 -2.37 -2.65 6.44
N GLN A 131 -1.80 -1.83 7.32
CA GLN A 131 -2.37 -1.56 8.64
C GLN A 131 -3.74 -0.89 8.54
N SER A 132 -3.89 0.06 7.63
CA SER A 132 -5.16 0.69 7.31
C SER A 132 -5.12 1.39 5.97
N PRO A 133 -6.01 1.03 5.02
CA PRO A 133 -6.14 1.77 3.76
C PRO A 133 -6.57 3.23 3.97
N PHE A 134 -7.20 3.56 5.11
CA PHE A 134 -7.58 4.93 5.43
C PHE A 134 -6.40 5.87 5.69
N ASN A 135 -5.20 5.33 5.96
CA ASN A 135 -3.98 6.13 5.99
C ASN A 135 -3.73 6.87 4.66
N LEU A 136 -4.23 6.34 3.55
CA LEU A 136 -4.15 7.01 2.24
C LEU A 136 -4.88 8.37 2.22
N CYS A 137 -5.84 8.61 3.13
CA CYS A 137 -6.51 9.91 3.25
C CYS A 137 -5.54 11.05 3.62
N GLN A 138 -4.35 10.73 4.14
CA GLN A 138 -3.30 11.70 4.44
C GLN A 138 -2.57 12.19 3.18
N VAL A 139 -2.70 11.46 2.06
CA VAL A 139 -2.05 11.82 0.80
C VAL A 139 -2.95 12.76 0.02
N PRO A 140 -2.47 13.96 -0.36
CA PRO A 140 -3.26 14.91 -1.14
C PRO A 140 -3.81 14.29 -2.43
N GLY A 141 -5.10 14.49 -2.66
CA GLY A 141 -5.83 13.92 -3.80
C GLY A 141 -6.37 12.50 -3.59
N PHE A 142 -6.18 11.91 -2.41
CA PHE A 142 -6.81 10.64 -2.04
C PHE A 142 -8.09 10.89 -1.24
N GLY A 143 -9.23 10.80 -1.91
CA GLY A 143 -10.51 11.07 -1.26
C GLY A 143 -11.02 9.91 -0.41
N PHE A 144 -11.48 10.22 0.83
CA PHE A 144 -12.09 9.27 1.75
C PHE A 144 -13.20 8.41 1.09
N LYS A 145 -14.10 9.03 0.33
CA LYS A 145 -15.23 8.33 -0.31
C LYS A 145 -14.81 7.19 -1.22
N ARG A 146 -13.67 7.31 -1.89
CA ARG A 146 -13.13 6.28 -2.78
C ARG A 146 -12.59 5.09 -1.99
N ILE A 147 -11.80 5.37 -0.96
CA ILE A 147 -11.22 4.34 -0.08
C ILE A 147 -12.34 3.62 0.64
N ASP A 148 -13.28 4.36 1.23
CA ASP A 148 -14.40 3.83 1.96
C ASP A 148 -15.30 2.91 1.13
N ALA A 149 -15.60 3.29 -0.12
CA ALA A 149 -16.38 2.47 -1.02
C ALA A 149 -15.71 1.11 -1.32
N ILE A 150 -14.39 1.06 -1.39
CA ILE A 150 -13.64 -0.17 -1.64
C ILE A 150 -13.60 -1.03 -0.38
N VAL A 151 -13.31 -0.44 0.77
CA VAL A 151 -13.30 -1.14 2.06
C VAL A 151 -14.67 -1.73 2.38
N GLN A 152 -15.76 -0.99 2.16
CA GLN A 152 -17.12 -1.50 2.34
C GLN A 152 -17.42 -2.70 1.44
N LYS A 153 -17.01 -2.67 0.16
CA LYS A 153 -17.16 -3.82 -0.76
C LYS A 153 -16.42 -5.06 -0.31
N SER A 154 -15.31 -4.87 0.40
CA SER A 154 -14.51 -5.96 0.97
C SER A 154 -15.01 -6.46 2.33
N GLY A 155 -16.19 -5.98 2.78
CA GLY A 155 -16.78 -6.40 4.07
C GLY A 155 -16.15 -5.73 5.29
N GLY A 156 -15.53 -4.56 5.12
CA GLY A 156 -14.89 -3.82 6.20
C GLY A 156 -15.86 -3.35 7.29
N ASP A 157 -15.38 -3.28 8.52
CA ASP A 157 -16.17 -2.78 9.65
C ASP A 157 -16.44 -1.28 9.48
N LEU A 158 -17.73 -0.93 9.44
CA LEU A 158 -18.19 0.45 9.32
C LEU A 158 -17.85 1.31 10.55
N ARG A 159 -17.60 0.67 11.70
CA ARG A 159 -17.24 1.32 12.97
C ARG A 159 -15.75 1.22 13.30
N ASP A 160 -14.91 0.78 12.36
CA ASP A 160 -13.47 0.77 12.55
C ASP A 160 -12.99 2.19 12.96
N PRO A 161 -12.29 2.35 14.09
CA PRO A 161 -11.70 3.62 14.52
C PRO A 161 -10.85 4.27 13.43
N LYS A 162 -10.12 3.47 12.66
CA LYS A 162 -9.28 3.97 11.56
C LYS A 162 -10.11 4.57 10.41
N ARG A 163 -11.30 4.04 10.18
CA ARG A 163 -12.27 4.63 9.23
C ARG A 163 -12.75 6.00 9.71
N VAL A 164 -13.09 6.10 11.00
CA VAL A 164 -13.50 7.36 11.62
C VAL A 164 -12.38 8.40 11.56
N HIS A 165 -11.16 8.01 11.91
CA HIS A 165 -9.95 8.84 11.80
C HIS A 165 -9.71 9.33 10.36
N GLY A 166 -9.82 8.45 9.37
CA GLY A 166 -9.70 8.81 7.96
C GLY A 166 -10.74 9.83 7.50
N ALA A 167 -11.98 9.72 8.01
CA ALA A 167 -13.06 10.68 7.71
C ALA A 167 -12.80 12.05 8.35
N LEU A 168 -12.37 12.09 9.61
CA LEU A 168 -12.00 13.32 10.32
C LEU A 168 -10.84 14.02 9.62
N PHE A 169 -9.79 13.28 9.30
CA PHE A 169 -8.62 13.82 8.61
C PHE A 169 -9.00 14.40 7.23
N TYR A 170 -9.79 13.65 6.45
CA TYR A 170 -10.24 14.10 5.15
C TYR A 170 -11.12 15.34 5.22
N ALA A 171 -12.04 15.41 6.20
CA ALA A 171 -12.89 16.58 6.40
C ALA A 171 -12.07 17.82 6.73
N LEU A 172 -11.03 17.67 7.54
CA LEU A 172 -10.11 18.76 7.89
C LEU A 172 -9.32 19.26 6.68
N GLU A 173 -8.75 18.35 5.88
CA GLU A 173 -8.01 18.69 4.68
C GLU A 173 -8.90 19.30 3.58
N ASP A 174 -10.13 18.83 3.44
CA ASP A 174 -11.10 19.36 2.48
C ASP A 174 -11.48 20.81 2.83
N ALA A 175 -11.70 21.11 4.11
CA ALA A 175 -11.96 22.46 4.59
C ALA A 175 -10.75 23.40 4.37
N ARG A 176 -9.54 22.92 4.65
CA ARG A 176 -8.31 23.67 4.42
C ARG A 176 -8.14 24.03 2.94
N THR A 177 -8.46 23.11 2.05
CA THR A 177 -8.20 23.25 0.61
C THR A 177 -9.26 24.11 -0.08
N LYS A 178 -10.56 23.99 0.33
CA LYS A 178 -11.67 24.68 -0.31
C LYS A 178 -11.88 26.10 0.21
N ASP A 179 -11.80 26.25 1.52
CA ASP A 179 -12.22 27.48 2.20
C ASP A 179 -11.02 28.33 2.67
N GLY A 180 -9.79 27.82 2.54
CA GLY A 180 -8.59 28.49 3.01
C GLY A 180 -8.53 28.65 4.53
N HIS A 181 -9.42 27.98 5.26
CA HIS A 181 -9.47 28.06 6.71
C HIS A 181 -8.32 27.29 7.36
N LEU A 182 -7.52 27.98 8.16
CA LEU A 182 -6.49 27.35 8.99
C LEU A 182 -7.09 26.68 10.23
N TYR A 183 -8.32 27.01 10.57
CA TYR A 183 -9.06 26.45 11.70
C TYR A 183 -10.47 26.10 11.28
N LEU A 184 -10.90 24.90 11.65
CA LEU A 184 -12.29 24.47 11.53
C LEU A 184 -12.83 24.27 12.95
N GLU A 185 -14.00 24.85 13.24
CA GLU A 185 -14.67 24.61 14.52
C GLU A 185 -14.97 23.14 14.69
N ALA A 186 -14.76 22.61 15.91
CA ALA A 186 -14.94 21.18 16.20
C ALA A 186 -16.34 20.68 15.79
N GLU A 187 -17.39 21.49 15.99
CA GLU A 187 -18.76 21.14 15.61
C GLU A 187 -18.91 20.97 14.09
N SER A 188 -18.30 21.85 13.30
CA SER A 188 -18.31 21.79 11.84
C SER A 188 -17.55 20.56 11.32
N LEU A 189 -16.41 20.25 11.95
CA LEU A 189 -15.61 19.06 11.64
C LEU A 189 -16.38 17.76 11.94
N LEU A 190 -17.03 17.69 13.11
CA LEU A 190 -17.84 16.56 13.50
C LEU A 190 -19.01 16.35 12.53
N LYS A 191 -19.72 17.40 12.14
CA LYS A 191 -20.82 17.34 11.16
C LYS A 191 -20.32 16.82 9.81
N ALA A 192 -19.20 17.32 9.30
CA ALA A 192 -18.61 16.91 8.04
C ALA A 192 -18.17 15.43 8.07
N ALA A 193 -17.51 15.00 9.15
CA ALA A 193 -17.10 13.62 9.33
C ALA A 193 -18.31 12.67 9.44
N MET A 194 -19.33 13.04 10.21
CA MET A 194 -20.58 12.29 10.32
C MET A 194 -21.29 12.11 8.98
N GLN A 195 -21.32 13.16 8.17
CA GLN A 195 -21.87 13.08 6.82
C GLN A 195 -21.09 12.09 5.96
N LEU A 196 -19.77 12.18 5.93
CA LEU A 196 -18.90 11.25 5.18
C LEU A 196 -19.11 9.80 5.60
N LEU A 197 -19.16 9.55 6.90
CA LEU A 197 -19.26 8.20 7.47
C LEU A 197 -20.64 7.55 7.23
N ASN A 198 -21.73 8.34 7.20
CA ASN A 198 -23.09 7.82 7.25
C ASN A 198 -23.91 8.09 5.98
N GLU A 199 -23.42 8.91 5.04
CA GLU A 199 -24.14 9.32 3.83
C GLU A 199 -24.67 8.12 3.02
N ARG A 200 -23.89 7.04 2.94
CA ARG A 200 -24.21 5.84 2.15
C ARG A 200 -24.68 4.66 2.98
N ILE A 201 -24.91 4.85 4.27
CA ILE A 201 -25.34 3.78 5.17
C ILE A 201 -26.86 3.85 5.37
N PRO A 202 -27.64 2.97 4.71
CA PRO A 202 -29.10 3.05 4.75
C PRO A 202 -29.68 2.64 6.11
N LEU A 203 -29.04 1.66 6.78
CA LEU A 203 -29.53 1.10 8.02
C LEU A 203 -29.04 1.90 9.24
N PRO A 204 -29.93 2.54 10.02
CA PRO A 204 -29.54 3.39 11.15
C PRO A 204 -28.64 2.69 12.18
N GLN A 205 -28.89 1.39 12.45
CA GLN A 205 -28.12 0.59 13.41
C GLN A 205 -26.67 0.34 12.96
N MET A 206 -26.37 0.48 11.66
CA MET A 206 -25.03 0.32 11.11
C MET A 206 -24.26 1.64 11.05
N ARG A 207 -24.91 2.77 11.31
CA ARG A 207 -24.27 4.08 11.29
C ARG A 207 -23.30 4.25 12.44
N VAL A 208 -22.25 5.03 12.19
CA VAL A 208 -21.33 5.48 13.23
C VAL A 208 -22.04 6.50 14.11
N PRO A 209 -22.08 6.31 15.44
CA PRO A 209 -22.69 7.29 16.34
C PRO A 209 -21.78 8.49 16.57
N MET A 210 -22.36 9.65 16.88
CA MET A 210 -21.64 10.89 17.16
C MET A 210 -20.60 10.71 18.28
N SER A 211 -20.96 10.01 19.34
CA SER A 211 -20.08 9.76 20.47
C SER A 211 -18.78 9.07 20.09
N GLN A 212 -18.81 8.18 19.09
CA GLN A 212 -17.60 7.54 18.61
C GLN A 212 -16.72 8.54 17.85
N VAL A 213 -17.32 9.41 17.04
CA VAL A 213 -16.56 10.42 16.28
C VAL A 213 -15.93 11.45 17.23
N GLU A 214 -16.65 11.86 18.29
CA GLU A 214 -16.13 12.72 19.34
C GLU A 214 -14.97 12.09 20.11
N GLN A 215 -15.07 10.80 20.42
CA GLN A 215 -14.01 10.06 21.08
C GLN A 215 -12.74 10.01 20.22
N GLU A 216 -12.88 9.70 18.94
CA GLU A 216 -11.73 9.65 18.02
C GLU A 216 -11.12 11.04 17.78
N LEU A 217 -11.96 12.08 17.69
CA LEU A 217 -11.45 13.46 17.59
C LEU A 217 -10.65 13.87 18.82
N SER A 218 -11.09 13.44 20.01
CA SER A 218 -10.37 13.74 21.26
C SER A 218 -9.05 12.97 21.39
N ALA A 219 -8.88 11.88 20.64
CA ALA A 219 -7.67 11.05 20.61
C ALA A 219 -6.64 11.50 19.56
N MET A 220 -7.02 12.43 18.66
CA MET A 220 -6.13 13.02 17.64
C MET A 220 -5.27 14.13 18.22
#